data_0eff293617eb0e3787a0a157ed39578b
#
_entry.id   0eff293617eb0e3787a0a157ed39578b
#
_cell.length_a   1.000
_cell.length_b   1.000
_cell.length_c   1.000
_cell.angle_alpha   90.00
_cell.angle_beta   90.00
_cell.angle_gamma   90.00
#
_symmetry.space_group_name_H-M   'P 1'
#
loop_
_entity.id
_entity.type
_entity.pdbx_description
1 polymer ?
#
loop_
_entity_poly.entity_id
_entity_poly.type
_entity_poly.pdbx_seq_one_letter_code
_entity_poly.pdbx_strand_id
1 'polypeptide(L)'
;AVRPVEVDEFQIGNAETYDVIVRPTEDKAFTVVSESVDRSGLGRATLAPRPGMSAEVPAVRERPLTTMRDMGMDMSGMDAMDHGSMDMSGMDHAVMGHEAAAAKPAPGMGPPRVRGGDVMGKMDMGGMDMSMRNPDNAPQIKLGPGVQTIAPMPMDRTGEPGQGLESVGHRVLVYRDLVALEPNADTRAPERGLEIRLTGNMERFIWGFDGRKYSDRPPPYAFRSGERVRVTLVNDTMMAHPIHLHGHFFELTFGPAGHLPRKHTVIVLPGGKVSFDFTAETGDWAFHCHMLYHM
;
A
#
# COMPACT_ATOMS: atom_id res chain seq x y z
N ALA A 1 -18.04 -11.37 9.04
CA ALA A 1 -17.99 -12.06 7.72
C ALA A 1 -18.38 -11.09 6.61
N VAL A 2 -17.92 -11.37 5.39
CA VAL A 2 -18.28 -10.63 4.17
C VAL A 2 -19.09 -11.54 3.24
N ARG A 3 -19.80 -10.96 2.29
CA ARG A 3 -20.44 -11.72 1.22
C ARG A 3 -19.39 -12.45 0.42
N PRO A 4 -19.61 -13.71 0.04
CA PRO A 4 -18.64 -14.46 -0.78
C PRO A 4 -18.32 -13.74 -2.09
N VAL A 5 -17.05 -13.66 -2.41
CA VAL A 5 -16.53 -13.13 -3.68
C VAL A 5 -15.62 -14.20 -4.27
N GLU A 6 -15.83 -14.57 -5.54
CA GLU A 6 -14.99 -15.52 -6.23
C GLU A 6 -13.74 -14.82 -6.77
N VAL A 7 -12.58 -15.28 -6.36
CA VAL A 7 -11.28 -14.72 -6.76
C VAL A 7 -10.25 -15.85 -6.84
N ASP A 8 -9.19 -15.60 -7.59
CA ASP A 8 -8.08 -16.54 -7.75
C ASP A 8 -6.92 -16.22 -6.80
N GLU A 9 -6.77 -14.95 -6.44
CA GLU A 9 -5.67 -14.46 -5.62
C GLU A 9 -6.11 -13.27 -4.76
N PHE A 10 -5.43 -13.06 -3.63
CA PHE A 10 -5.59 -11.85 -2.82
C PHE A 10 -4.29 -11.49 -2.12
N GLN A 11 -4.08 -10.19 -1.90
CA GLN A 11 -3.04 -9.72 -1.00
C GLN A 11 -3.55 -9.78 0.44
N ILE A 12 -2.70 -10.19 1.36
CA ILE A 12 -2.97 -10.19 2.80
C ILE A 12 -1.85 -9.47 3.54
N GLY A 13 -2.20 -8.49 4.35
CA GLY A 13 -1.24 -7.80 5.21
C GLY A 13 -0.93 -8.59 6.48
N ASN A 14 0.20 -8.28 7.10
CA ASN A 14 0.52 -8.85 8.41
C ASN A 14 -0.59 -8.51 9.41
N ALA A 15 -1.05 -9.51 10.17
CA ALA A 15 -2.21 -9.47 11.07
C ALA A 15 -3.57 -9.25 10.39
N GLU A 16 -3.66 -9.25 9.08
CA GLU A 16 -4.94 -9.28 8.40
C GLU A 16 -5.49 -10.71 8.37
N THR A 17 -6.81 -10.85 8.33
CA THR A 17 -7.46 -12.17 8.30
C THR A 17 -8.50 -12.24 7.19
N TYR A 18 -8.55 -13.40 6.52
CA TYR A 18 -9.58 -13.77 5.54
C TYR A 18 -10.04 -15.20 5.78
N ASP A 19 -11.35 -15.42 5.70
CA ASP A 19 -11.91 -16.76 5.61
C ASP A 19 -12.13 -17.11 4.14
N VAL A 20 -11.55 -18.22 3.68
CA VAL A 20 -11.64 -18.66 2.29
C VAL A 20 -12.36 -20.01 2.19
N ILE A 21 -13.22 -20.15 1.17
CA ILE A 21 -13.90 -21.38 0.84
C ILE A 21 -13.28 -21.93 -0.43
N VAL A 22 -12.60 -23.08 -0.32
CA VAL A 22 -12.00 -23.78 -1.46
C VAL A 22 -12.85 -25.00 -1.78
N ARG A 23 -13.24 -25.16 -3.06
CA ARG A 23 -14.05 -26.30 -3.53
C ARG A 23 -13.35 -27.04 -4.67
N PRO A 24 -12.37 -27.90 -4.38
CA PRO A 24 -11.73 -28.70 -5.42
C PRO A 24 -12.75 -29.65 -6.06
N THR A 25 -12.78 -29.69 -7.37
CA THR A 25 -13.65 -30.60 -8.14
C THR A 25 -12.92 -31.82 -8.69
N GLU A 26 -11.59 -31.83 -8.58
CA GLU A 26 -10.72 -32.85 -9.11
C GLU A 26 -10.05 -33.65 -7.98
N ASP A 27 -9.87 -34.96 -8.20
CA ASP A 27 -9.15 -35.84 -7.26
C ASP A 27 -7.63 -35.71 -7.44
N LYS A 28 -7.12 -34.48 -7.21
CA LYS A 28 -5.69 -34.18 -7.29
C LYS A 28 -5.25 -33.26 -6.12
N ALA A 29 -3.95 -33.16 -5.95
CA ALA A 29 -3.37 -32.20 -5.02
C ALA A 29 -3.27 -30.79 -5.66
N PHE A 30 -3.41 -29.79 -4.82
CA PHE A 30 -3.25 -28.38 -5.16
C PHE A 30 -2.21 -27.76 -4.24
N THR A 31 -1.41 -26.84 -4.76
CA THR A 31 -0.48 -26.05 -3.95
C THR A 31 -1.16 -24.75 -3.51
N VAL A 32 -1.23 -24.55 -2.20
CA VAL A 32 -1.56 -23.24 -1.61
C VAL A 32 -0.26 -22.46 -1.47
N VAL A 33 -0.18 -21.30 -2.13
CA VAL A 33 1.03 -20.49 -2.20
C VAL A 33 0.82 -19.17 -1.46
N SER A 34 1.80 -18.79 -0.65
CA SER A 34 1.93 -17.44 -0.09
C SER A 34 3.28 -16.87 -0.49
N GLU A 35 3.26 -15.86 -1.35
CA GLU A 35 4.45 -15.22 -1.88
C GLU A 35 4.63 -13.83 -1.25
N SER A 36 5.86 -13.49 -0.84
CA SER A 36 6.16 -12.15 -0.31
C SER A 36 5.96 -11.07 -1.37
N VAL A 37 5.50 -9.89 -0.97
CA VAL A 37 5.24 -8.76 -1.89
C VAL A 37 6.49 -8.36 -2.68
N ASP A 38 7.66 -8.40 -2.04
CA ASP A 38 8.95 -8.10 -2.66
C ASP A 38 9.54 -9.28 -3.45
N ARG A 39 8.82 -10.42 -3.52
CA ARG A 39 9.27 -11.65 -4.20
C ARG A 39 10.55 -12.27 -3.64
N SER A 40 10.89 -11.97 -2.39
CA SER A 40 12.08 -12.53 -1.72
C SER A 40 11.88 -13.96 -1.22
N GLY A 41 10.64 -14.42 -1.15
CA GLY A 41 10.33 -15.77 -0.65
C GLY A 41 8.91 -16.22 -0.95
N LEU A 42 8.73 -17.53 -0.78
CA LEU A 42 7.47 -18.22 -1.03
C LEU A 42 7.23 -19.27 0.05
N GLY A 43 6.08 -19.15 0.74
CA GLY A 43 5.53 -20.18 1.61
C GLY A 43 4.57 -21.08 0.84
N ARG A 44 4.49 -22.37 1.19
CA ARG A 44 3.57 -23.29 0.54
C ARG A 44 2.93 -24.28 1.51
N ALA A 45 1.72 -24.69 1.17
CA ALA A 45 1.04 -25.83 1.75
C ALA A 45 0.41 -26.69 0.64
N THR A 46 0.09 -27.93 0.93
CA THR A 46 -0.59 -28.82 -0.01
C THR A 46 -2.02 -29.08 0.46
N LEU A 47 -2.99 -28.78 -0.38
CA LEU A 47 -4.37 -29.21 -0.23
C LEU A 47 -4.59 -30.46 -1.07
N ALA A 48 -4.89 -31.59 -0.43
CA ALA A 48 -5.03 -32.86 -1.13
C ALA A 48 -6.11 -33.75 -0.50
N PRO A 49 -6.81 -34.57 -1.29
CA PRO A 49 -7.82 -35.49 -0.78
C PRO A 49 -7.24 -36.66 0.04
N ARG A 50 -5.95 -36.97 -0.12
CA ARG A 50 -5.27 -38.07 0.56
C ARG A 50 -3.85 -37.70 0.99
N PRO A 51 -3.35 -38.23 2.12
CA PRO A 51 -1.96 -38.05 2.54
C PRO A 51 -0.95 -38.54 1.49
N GLY A 52 0.20 -37.90 1.39
CA GLY A 52 1.30 -38.25 0.51
C GLY A 52 1.21 -37.74 -0.92
N MET A 53 0.09 -37.13 -1.30
CA MET A 53 -0.01 -36.42 -2.57
C MET A 53 0.76 -35.12 -2.56
N SER A 54 1.29 -34.73 -3.71
CA SER A 54 1.98 -33.44 -3.91
C SER A 54 1.50 -32.76 -5.19
N ALA A 55 1.65 -31.46 -5.27
CA ALA A 55 1.37 -30.67 -6.44
C ALA A 55 2.59 -29.83 -6.82
N GLU A 56 2.63 -29.38 -8.06
CA GLU A 56 3.68 -28.50 -8.56
C GLU A 56 3.72 -27.20 -7.75
N VAL A 57 4.92 -26.73 -7.48
CA VAL A 57 5.16 -25.43 -6.81
C VAL A 57 5.56 -24.43 -7.87
N PRO A 58 4.81 -23.34 -8.06
CA PRO A 58 5.17 -22.33 -9.05
C PRO A 58 6.49 -21.65 -8.70
N ALA A 59 7.18 -21.15 -9.70
CA ALA A 59 8.33 -20.28 -9.50
C ALA A 59 7.90 -18.96 -8.87
N VAL A 60 8.81 -18.35 -8.11
CA VAL A 60 8.61 -16.98 -7.59
C VAL A 60 8.52 -16.01 -8.76
N ARG A 61 7.55 -15.12 -8.74
CA ARG A 61 7.35 -14.11 -9.78
C ARG A 61 8.45 -13.05 -9.75
N GLU A 62 8.52 -12.24 -10.79
CA GLU A 62 9.43 -11.10 -10.85
C GLU A 62 9.05 -10.03 -9.83
N ARG A 63 10.05 -9.35 -9.29
CA ARG A 63 9.86 -8.27 -8.34
C ARG A 63 9.05 -7.13 -8.98
N PRO A 64 7.96 -6.65 -8.34
CA PRO A 64 7.19 -5.56 -8.88
C PRO A 64 8.00 -4.26 -8.92
N LEU A 65 7.82 -3.49 -9.98
CA LEU A 65 8.41 -2.17 -10.12
C LEU A 65 7.48 -1.12 -9.54
N THR A 66 8.06 -0.10 -8.94
CA THR A 66 7.31 1.07 -8.46
C THR A 66 6.79 1.89 -9.63
N THR A 67 5.53 2.28 -9.57
CA THR A 67 4.86 3.07 -10.61
C THR A 67 4.69 4.53 -10.18
N MET A 68 4.29 5.40 -11.11
CA MET A 68 3.93 6.79 -10.78
C MET A 68 2.77 6.88 -9.77
N ARG A 69 1.83 5.93 -9.83
CA ARG A 69 0.75 5.82 -8.83
C ARG A 69 1.26 5.55 -7.43
N ASP A 70 2.30 4.70 -7.29
CA ASP A 70 2.94 4.42 -6.01
C ASP A 70 3.67 5.65 -5.44
N MET A 71 3.98 6.61 -6.29
CA MET A 71 4.51 7.92 -5.89
C MET A 71 3.41 8.93 -5.53
N GLY A 72 2.13 8.54 -5.60
CA GLY A 72 1.01 9.45 -5.39
C GLY A 72 0.85 10.47 -6.52
N MET A 73 1.20 10.08 -7.74
CA MET A 73 1.02 10.86 -8.97
C MET A 73 -0.06 10.21 -9.82
N ASP A 74 -1.23 10.85 -9.90
CA ASP A 74 -2.31 10.38 -10.78
C ASP A 74 -2.14 10.98 -12.18
N MET A 75 -1.78 10.12 -13.12
CA MET A 75 -1.68 10.48 -14.55
C MET A 75 -2.91 10.03 -15.33
N SER A 76 -3.93 9.47 -14.70
CA SER A 76 -5.11 8.91 -15.39
C SER A 76 -5.98 9.94 -16.14
N GLY A 77 -5.77 11.23 -15.88
CA GLY A 77 -6.40 12.32 -16.66
C GLY A 77 -5.59 12.80 -17.86
N MET A 78 -4.37 12.31 -18.07
CA MET A 78 -3.47 12.78 -19.13
C MET A 78 -3.56 11.97 -20.42
N ASP A 79 -4.08 10.74 -20.37
CA ASP A 79 -4.32 9.93 -21.59
C ASP A 79 -5.36 10.56 -22.53
N ALA A 80 -6.08 11.59 -22.08
CA ALA A 80 -7.03 12.36 -22.86
C ALA A 80 -6.44 13.65 -23.48
N MET A 81 -5.19 13.99 -23.17
CA MET A 81 -4.50 15.09 -23.86
C MET A 81 -3.81 14.55 -25.11
N ASP A 82 -4.34 14.98 -26.23
CA ASP A 82 -3.89 14.69 -27.60
C ASP A 82 -2.35 14.75 -27.72
N HIS A 83 -1.71 13.59 -27.94
CA HIS A 83 -0.29 13.47 -28.27
C HIS A 83 0.07 14.09 -29.64
N GLY A 84 -0.80 14.92 -30.20
CA GLY A 84 -0.72 15.44 -31.56
C GLY A 84 0.28 16.55 -31.83
N SER A 85 1.08 17.06 -30.87
CA SER A 85 1.99 18.17 -31.17
C SER A 85 3.17 18.34 -30.21
N MET A 86 3.79 17.29 -29.71
CA MET A 86 5.14 17.44 -29.14
C MET A 86 6.16 17.13 -30.24
N ASP A 87 6.69 18.18 -30.83
CA ASP A 87 7.86 18.12 -31.71
C ASP A 87 9.08 17.66 -30.89
N MET A 88 9.42 16.38 -31.02
CA MET A 88 10.56 15.74 -30.37
C MET A 88 11.84 15.85 -31.22
N SER A 89 11.89 16.74 -32.20
CA SER A 89 13.03 16.86 -33.14
C SER A 89 14.32 17.43 -32.52
N GLY A 90 14.30 17.78 -31.22
CA GLY A 90 15.43 18.36 -30.50
C GLY A 90 16.11 17.49 -29.45
N MET A 91 15.67 16.24 -29.24
CA MET A 91 16.33 15.34 -28.28
C MET A 91 17.40 14.49 -28.97
N ASP A 92 18.64 14.81 -28.66
CA ASP A 92 19.83 14.08 -29.12
C ASP A 92 19.86 12.67 -28.49
N HIS A 93 19.60 11.64 -29.31
CA HIS A 93 19.58 10.23 -28.93
C HIS A 93 20.94 9.62 -28.59
N ALA A 94 21.98 10.44 -28.45
CA ALA A 94 23.35 10.00 -28.26
C ALA A 94 23.71 9.58 -26.80
N VAL A 95 22.79 9.64 -25.84
CA VAL A 95 23.09 9.38 -24.41
C VAL A 95 22.51 8.06 -23.90
N MET A 96 21.76 7.31 -24.69
CA MET A 96 21.27 5.96 -24.30
C MET A 96 21.97 4.85 -25.09
N GLY A 97 23.28 4.73 -24.93
CA GLY A 97 24.04 3.60 -25.44
C GLY A 97 23.95 2.41 -24.47
N HIS A 98 23.08 1.45 -24.78
CA HIS A 98 23.20 0.11 -24.23
C HIS A 98 24.28 -0.65 -25.01
N GLU A 99 25.48 -0.73 -24.48
CA GLU A 99 26.42 -1.77 -24.85
C GLU A 99 26.67 -2.70 -23.66
N ALA A 100 26.21 -3.92 -23.81
CA ALA A 100 26.53 -5.02 -22.93
C ALA A 100 27.96 -5.49 -23.21
N ALA A 101 28.90 -5.16 -22.33
CA ALA A 101 30.19 -5.82 -22.27
C ALA A 101 30.50 -6.23 -20.83
N ALA A 102 30.57 -7.54 -20.62
CA ALA A 102 30.98 -8.14 -19.37
C ALA A 102 32.45 -7.79 -19.05
N ALA A 103 32.70 -6.99 -18.02
CA ALA A 103 34.01 -6.78 -17.45
C ALA A 103 34.03 -7.20 -15.98
N LYS A 104 35.03 -8.03 -15.61
CA LYS A 104 35.24 -8.51 -14.23
C LYS A 104 35.54 -7.33 -13.29
N PRO A 105 35.09 -7.37 -12.02
CA PRO A 105 35.36 -6.30 -11.07
C PRO A 105 36.81 -6.32 -10.59
N ALA A 106 37.44 -5.16 -10.60
CA ALA A 106 38.73 -4.90 -9.93
C ALA A 106 38.45 -4.66 -8.41
N PRO A 107 39.34 -5.11 -7.51
CA PRO A 107 39.16 -4.92 -6.09
C PRO A 107 39.49 -3.48 -5.66
N GLY A 108 38.55 -2.81 -4.95
CA GLY A 108 38.89 -1.63 -4.19
C GLY A 108 38.03 -0.36 -4.38
N MET A 109 36.95 -0.37 -5.16
CA MET A 109 36.03 0.78 -5.19
C MET A 109 34.67 0.38 -4.67
N GLY A 110 34.26 1.02 -3.59
CA GLY A 110 32.88 0.97 -3.10
C GLY A 110 31.90 1.49 -4.15
N PRO A 111 30.58 1.15 -4.06
CA PRO A 111 29.61 1.53 -5.07
C PRO A 111 29.58 3.06 -5.23
N PRO A 112 29.41 3.55 -6.47
CA PRO A 112 29.33 4.99 -6.72
C PRO A 112 28.16 5.56 -5.91
N ARG A 113 28.46 6.55 -5.07
CA ARG A 113 27.44 7.35 -4.41
C ARG A 113 26.71 8.15 -5.48
N VAL A 114 25.55 7.66 -5.89
CA VAL A 114 24.60 8.48 -6.65
C VAL A 114 24.16 9.58 -5.71
N ARG A 115 24.63 10.79 -5.93
CA ARG A 115 24.03 11.97 -5.32
C ARG A 115 22.61 12.04 -5.85
N GLY A 116 21.63 11.64 -5.01
CA GLY A 116 20.22 11.88 -5.25
C GLY A 116 19.94 13.37 -5.13
N GLY A 117 20.11 14.07 -6.21
CA GLY A 117 19.78 15.47 -6.39
C GLY A 117 19.54 15.69 -7.88
N ASP A 118 18.32 16.14 -8.21
CA ASP A 118 17.96 16.82 -9.45
C ASP A 118 17.86 16.00 -10.75
N VAL A 119 17.19 14.84 -10.74
CA VAL A 119 16.88 14.14 -12.00
C VAL A 119 15.38 14.23 -12.40
N MET A 120 14.51 14.81 -11.58
CA MET A 120 13.17 15.20 -12.04
C MET A 120 13.13 16.70 -12.23
N GLY A 121 13.35 17.14 -13.47
CA GLY A 121 13.10 18.52 -13.89
C GLY A 121 11.67 18.91 -13.52
N LYS A 122 11.47 20.17 -13.10
CA LYS A 122 10.16 20.76 -12.91
C LYS A 122 9.30 20.56 -14.16
N MET A 123 8.41 19.58 -14.14
CA MET A 123 7.28 19.56 -15.07
C MET A 123 6.31 20.61 -14.56
N ASP A 124 6.23 21.72 -15.27
CA ASP A 124 5.25 22.76 -15.00
C ASP A 124 3.87 22.27 -15.47
N MET A 125 3.13 21.68 -14.54
CA MET A 125 1.78 21.18 -14.72
C MET A 125 0.77 22.22 -14.22
N GLY A 126 0.82 23.44 -14.79
CA GLY A 126 -0.17 24.47 -14.47
C GLY A 126 -0.16 24.97 -13.01
N GLY A 127 1.02 25.05 -12.40
CA GLY A 127 1.19 25.57 -11.04
C GLY A 127 1.12 24.52 -9.93
N MET A 128 0.91 23.25 -10.23
CA MET A 128 1.03 22.15 -9.24
C MET A 128 2.49 21.72 -9.10
N ASP A 129 3.01 21.81 -7.89
CA ASP A 129 4.33 21.27 -7.57
C ASP A 129 4.22 19.74 -7.37
N MET A 130 4.59 18.98 -8.39
CA MET A 130 4.63 17.51 -8.37
C MET A 130 5.87 16.95 -7.64
N SER A 131 6.64 17.80 -6.98
CA SER A 131 7.75 17.37 -6.15
C SER A 131 7.25 16.51 -5.00
N MET A 132 7.81 15.31 -4.85
CA MET A 132 7.53 14.42 -3.71
C MET A 132 8.14 14.95 -2.39
N ARG A 133 8.53 16.20 -2.32
CA ARG A 133 9.13 16.84 -1.13
C ARG A 133 8.50 18.18 -0.78
N ASN A 134 7.41 18.55 -1.45
CA ASN A 134 6.73 19.79 -1.16
C ASN A 134 5.97 19.69 0.18
N PRO A 135 6.38 20.44 1.22
CA PRO A 135 5.70 20.43 2.52
C PRO A 135 4.29 21.02 2.47
N ASP A 136 3.97 21.83 1.46
CA ASP A 136 2.64 22.42 1.32
C ASP A 136 1.56 21.38 1.02
N ASN A 137 1.96 20.20 0.48
CA ASN A 137 1.06 19.06 0.26
C ASN A 137 0.69 18.35 1.58
N ALA A 138 1.39 18.64 2.68
CA ALA A 138 1.15 18.02 3.98
C ALA A 138 1.62 18.92 5.12
N PRO A 139 0.98 20.09 5.33
CA PRO A 139 1.43 21.11 6.27
C PRO A 139 1.43 20.63 7.74
N GLN A 140 0.69 19.57 8.06
CA GLN A 140 0.65 18.98 9.40
C GLN A 140 1.89 18.11 9.73
N ILE A 141 2.69 17.71 8.73
CA ILE A 141 3.84 16.84 8.94
C ILE A 141 4.99 17.60 9.60
N LYS A 142 5.56 17.01 10.66
CA LYS A 142 6.84 17.45 11.20
C LYS A 142 7.98 16.97 10.28
N LEU A 143 8.50 17.88 9.46
CA LEU A 143 9.66 17.57 8.62
C LEU A 143 10.87 17.16 9.45
N GLY A 144 11.59 16.16 8.96
CA GLY A 144 12.76 15.61 9.64
C GLY A 144 13.36 14.41 8.91
N PRO A 145 14.36 13.77 9.52
CA PRO A 145 15.03 12.61 8.90
C PRO A 145 14.10 11.42 8.61
N GLY A 146 12.94 11.36 9.25
CA GLY A 146 11.93 10.32 9.06
C GLY A 146 10.93 10.61 7.92
N VAL A 147 11.07 11.72 7.20
CA VAL A 147 10.21 12.08 6.07
C VAL A 147 11.06 12.15 4.81
N GLN A 148 11.05 11.10 4.01
CA GLN A 148 11.81 11.05 2.76
C GLN A 148 11.00 11.60 1.59
N THR A 149 9.70 11.29 1.59
CA THR A 149 8.75 11.66 0.54
C THR A 149 7.45 12.16 1.13
N ILE A 150 6.71 12.94 0.34
CA ILE A 150 5.33 13.38 0.58
C ILE A 150 4.59 13.17 -0.72
N ALA A 151 3.54 12.35 -0.70
CA ALA A 151 2.74 12.09 -1.89
C ALA A 151 2.02 13.38 -2.33
N PRO A 152 2.24 13.86 -3.58
CA PRO A 152 1.66 15.12 -4.02
C PRO A 152 0.14 15.04 -4.23
N MET A 153 -0.37 13.91 -4.69
CA MET A 153 -1.79 13.67 -4.94
C MET A 153 -2.20 12.26 -4.49
N PRO A 154 -2.26 11.99 -3.17
CA PRO A 154 -2.65 10.67 -2.69
C PRO A 154 -4.11 10.38 -3.05
N MET A 155 -4.37 9.16 -3.54
CA MET A 155 -5.69 8.75 -4.02
C MET A 155 -6.24 7.55 -3.28
N ASP A 156 -7.55 7.34 -3.37
CA ASP A 156 -8.18 6.11 -2.89
C ASP A 156 -7.82 4.94 -3.82
N ARG A 157 -6.98 4.03 -3.30
CA ARG A 157 -6.53 2.82 -4.01
C ARG A 157 -7.23 1.55 -3.50
N THR A 158 -8.32 1.66 -2.78
CA THR A 158 -9.04 0.51 -2.23
C THR A 158 -9.68 -0.39 -3.29
N GLY A 159 -9.84 0.11 -4.51
CA GLY A 159 -10.29 -0.64 -5.69
C GLY A 159 -9.16 -1.20 -6.55
N GLU A 160 -7.91 -1.06 -6.12
CA GLU A 160 -6.74 -1.56 -6.84
C GLU A 160 -6.17 -2.81 -6.16
N PRO A 161 -5.64 -3.78 -6.93
CA PRO A 161 -4.90 -4.90 -6.38
C PRO A 161 -3.58 -4.43 -5.76
N GLY A 162 -2.96 -5.30 -4.97
CA GLY A 162 -1.63 -5.04 -4.44
C GLY A 162 -0.56 -4.91 -5.52
N GLN A 163 0.59 -4.30 -5.16
CA GLN A 163 1.71 -4.11 -6.08
C GLN A 163 2.15 -5.42 -6.74
N GLY A 164 2.27 -5.40 -8.07
CA GLY A 164 2.64 -6.54 -8.89
C GLY A 164 1.51 -7.54 -9.12
N LEU A 165 0.26 -7.17 -8.83
CA LEU A 165 -0.94 -7.95 -9.11
C LEU A 165 -1.86 -7.26 -10.14
N GLU A 166 -1.45 -6.14 -10.70
CA GLU A 166 -2.27 -5.31 -11.60
C GLU A 166 -2.52 -5.98 -12.97
N SER A 167 -1.63 -6.90 -13.37
CA SER A 167 -1.63 -7.49 -14.70
C SER A 167 -1.45 -9.02 -14.71
N VAL A 168 -1.87 -9.71 -13.65
CA VAL A 168 -1.66 -11.16 -13.52
C VAL A 168 -2.59 -12.01 -14.38
N GLY A 169 -3.57 -11.45 -15.07
CA GLY A 169 -4.45 -12.15 -16.01
C GLY A 169 -5.56 -12.98 -15.37
N HIS A 170 -5.71 -12.91 -14.05
CA HIS A 170 -6.78 -13.56 -13.28
C HIS A 170 -7.35 -12.59 -12.25
N ARG A 171 -8.45 -12.99 -11.58
CA ARG A 171 -9.15 -12.09 -10.65
C ARG A 171 -8.45 -12.00 -9.30
N VAL A 172 -8.00 -10.80 -8.96
CA VAL A 172 -7.43 -10.46 -7.65
C VAL A 172 -8.49 -9.77 -6.80
N LEU A 173 -8.62 -10.17 -5.54
CA LEU A 173 -9.49 -9.48 -4.57
C LEU A 173 -8.96 -8.07 -4.28
N VAL A 174 -9.85 -7.11 -4.34
CA VAL A 174 -9.61 -5.74 -3.88
C VAL A 174 -10.52 -5.40 -2.71
N TYR A 175 -10.17 -4.40 -1.91
CA TYR A 175 -11.02 -4.05 -0.77
C TYR A 175 -12.44 -3.67 -1.16
N ARG A 176 -12.64 -3.02 -2.31
CA ARG A 176 -13.97 -2.63 -2.80
C ARG A 176 -14.89 -3.80 -3.16
N ASP A 177 -14.36 -5.00 -3.31
CA ASP A 177 -15.17 -6.22 -3.48
C ASP A 177 -15.84 -6.65 -2.17
N LEU A 178 -15.33 -6.20 -1.03
CA LEU A 178 -15.79 -6.65 0.28
C LEU A 178 -17.08 -5.92 0.68
N VAL A 179 -18.10 -6.69 1.01
CA VAL A 179 -19.37 -6.19 1.54
C VAL A 179 -19.69 -6.98 2.80
N ALA A 180 -19.93 -6.31 3.91
CA ALA A 180 -20.32 -6.99 5.16
C ALA A 180 -21.59 -7.82 4.95
N LEU A 181 -21.58 -9.06 5.44
CA LEU A 181 -22.72 -9.96 5.37
C LEU A 181 -23.85 -9.44 6.27
N GLU A 182 -23.49 -9.09 7.50
CA GLU A 182 -24.39 -8.53 8.48
C GLU A 182 -24.34 -6.99 8.46
N PRO A 183 -25.45 -6.30 8.81
CA PRO A 183 -25.42 -4.85 8.96
C PRO A 183 -24.38 -4.39 9.99
N ASN A 184 -23.79 -3.21 9.76
CA ASN A 184 -22.92 -2.60 10.75
C ASN A 184 -23.69 -2.25 12.02
N ALA A 185 -23.08 -2.50 13.18
CA ALA A 185 -23.72 -2.24 14.48
C ALA A 185 -23.89 -0.74 14.77
N ASP A 186 -22.97 0.10 14.29
CA ASP A 186 -23.01 1.55 14.43
C ASP A 186 -23.01 2.20 13.05
N THR A 187 -24.13 2.81 12.69
CA THR A 187 -24.31 3.49 11.39
C THR A 187 -24.32 5.02 11.53
N ARG A 188 -23.98 5.54 12.71
CA ARG A 188 -23.88 6.99 12.92
C ARG A 188 -22.82 7.60 12.01
N ALA A 189 -23.07 8.81 11.57
CA ALA A 189 -22.04 9.59 10.92
C ALA A 189 -20.88 9.87 11.92
N PRO A 190 -19.62 9.91 11.47
CA PRO A 190 -18.50 10.25 12.34
C PRO A 190 -18.63 11.69 12.87
N GLU A 191 -18.39 11.84 14.17
CA GLU A 191 -18.41 13.12 14.87
C GLU A 191 -17.14 13.93 14.63
N ARG A 192 -16.04 13.21 14.32
CA ARG A 192 -14.71 13.79 14.06
C ARG A 192 -13.98 13.05 12.96
N GLY A 193 -13.27 13.80 12.11
CA GLY A 193 -12.30 13.28 11.16
C GLY A 193 -10.86 13.48 11.65
N LEU A 194 -10.01 12.50 11.41
CA LEU A 194 -8.57 12.56 11.68
C LEU A 194 -7.82 12.06 10.45
N GLU A 195 -6.94 12.86 9.89
CA GLU A 195 -5.99 12.43 8.87
C GLU A 195 -4.65 12.12 9.52
N ILE A 196 -4.09 10.96 9.20
CA ILE A 196 -2.78 10.51 9.69
C ILE A 196 -1.96 10.12 8.46
N ARG A 197 -0.78 10.70 8.34
CA ARG A 197 0.13 10.41 7.24
C ARG A 197 1.21 9.43 7.68
N LEU A 198 1.33 8.34 6.91
CA LEU A 198 2.36 7.32 7.11
C LEU A 198 3.63 7.84 6.45
N THR A 199 4.61 8.19 7.26
CA THR A 199 5.88 8.75 6.81
C THR A 199 7.02 7.80 7.03
N GLY A 200 8.05 7.87 6.19
CA GLY A 200 9.18 6.96 6.32
C GLY A 200 10.44 7.47 5.64
N ASN A 201 11.54 6.87 6.05
CA ASN A 201 12.84 6.97 5.38
C ASN A 201 13.47 5.59 5.33
N MET A 202 13.43 4.97 4.15
CA MET A 202 13.90 3.60 3.95
C MET A 202 15.42 3.46 4.09
N GLU A 203 16.18 4.50 3.77
CA GLU A 203 17.64 4.49 3.92
C GLU A 203 18.09 4.54 5.39
N ARG A 204 17.26 5.18 6.25
CA ARG A 204 17.54 5.36 7.67
C ARG A 204 16.77 4.42 8.57
N PHE A 205 15.89 3.59 8.01
CA PHE A 205 14.98 2.70 8.76
C PHE A 205 14.18 3.45 9.83
N ILE A 206 13.56 4.57 9.41
CA ILE A 206 12.71 5.38 10.29
C ILE A 206 11.31 5.40 9.70
N TRP A 207 10.32 5.02 10.51
CA TRP A 207 8.90 5.09 10.18
C TRP A 207 8.15 5.82 11.27
N GLY A 208 7.06 6.46 10.92
CA GLY A 208 6.25 7.20 11.88
C GLY A 208 4.94 7.69 11.31
N PHE A 209 4.17 8.31 12.17
CA PHE A 209 2.95 9.02 11.84
C PHE A 209 3.21 10.53 11.88
N ASP A 210 2.78 11.26 10.84
CA ASP A 210 2.92 12.71 10.73
C ASP A 210 4.36 13.21 10.95
N GLY A 211 5.36 12.45 10.49
CA GLY A 211 6.78 12.78 10.65
C GLY A 211 7.35 12.52 12.05
N ARG A 212 6.60 11.83 12.92
CA ARG A 212 7.04 11.49 14.28
C ARG A 212 7.16 9.97 14.43
N LYS A 213 8.29 9.50 14.90
CA LYS A 213 8.49 8.11 15.31
C LYS A 213 8.00 7.88 16.74
N TYR A 214 7.71 6.65 17.12
CA TYR A 214 7.24 6.31 18.46
C TYR A 214 8.22 6.75 19.57
N SER A 215 9.54 6.64 19.34
CA SER A 215 10.56 7.07 20.30
C SER A 215 10.61 8.59 20.54
N ASP A 216 9.95 9.40 19.71
CA ASP A 216 9.78 10.84 19.96
C ASP A 216 8.69 11.10 21.02
N ARG A 217 8.03 10.04 21.51
CA ARG A 217 6.93 10.09 22.48
C ARG A 217 5.83 11.07 22.08
N PRO A 218 5.23 10.92 20.89
CA PRO A 218 4.12 11.77 20.48
C PRO A 218 2.97 11.61 21.48
N PRO A 219 2.16 12.66 21.69
CA PRO A 219 0.96 12.55 22.50
C PRO A 219 0.00 11.52 21.85
N PRO A 220 -0.76 10.77 22.65
CA PRO A 220 -1.76 9.85 22.11
C PRO A 220 -2.88 10.61 21.39
N TYR A 221 -3.49 9.97 20.40
CA TYR A 221 -4.74 10.42 19.81
C TYR A 221 -5.86 10.20 20.84
N ALA A 222 -6.32 11.25 21.49
CA ALA A 222 -7.34 11.16 22.53
C ALA A 222 -8.75 11.18 21.93
N PHE A 223 -9.61 10.25 22.37
CA PHE A 223 -11.01 10.13 21.98
C PHE A 223 -11.89 10.01 23.24
N ARG A 224 -13.17 10.35 23.08
CA ARG A 224 -14.19 10.09 24.12
C ARG A 224 -14.75 8.67 23.94
N SER A 225 -15.02 7.99 25.04
CA SER A 225 -15.71 6.70 24.94
C SER A 225 -17.04 6.84 24.21
N GLY A 226 -17.28 5.98 23.23
CA GLY A 226 -18.46 6.01 22.36
C GLY A 226 -18.42 7.05 21.23
N GLU A 227 -17.34 7.85 21.11
CA GLU A 227 -17.15 8.77 19.99
C GLU A 227 -17.01 8.01 18.68
N ARG A 228 -17.75 8.41 17.65
CA ARG A 228 -17.63 7.86 16.30
C ARG A 228 -16.63 8.67 15.50
N VAL A 229 -15.54 8.05 15.08
CA VAL A 229 -14.40 8.73 14.48
C VAL A 229 -14.10 8.17 13.09
N ARG A 230 -13.86 9.05 12.13
CA ARG A 230 -13.26 8.70 10.83
C ARG A 230 -11.77 8.93 10.86
N VAL A 231 -11.00 7.91 10.58
CA VAL A 231 -9.56 8.03 10.32
C VAL A 231 -9.32 7.88 8.83
N THR A 232 -8.57 8.81 8.27
CA THR A 232 -8.03 8.72 6.91
C THR A 232 -6.52 8.55 7.00
N LEU A 233 -6.04 7.41 6.55
CA LEU A 233 -4.61 7.12 6.42
C LEU A 233 -4.15 7.54 5.03
N VAL A 234 -3.03 8.26 4.98
CA VAL A 234 -2.37 8.65 3.72
C VAL A 234 -0.95 8.08 3.74
N ASN A 235 -0.58 7.34 2.71
CA ASN A 235 0.74 6.73 2.63
C ASN A 235 1.68 7.59 1.76
N ASP A 236 2.60 8.28 2.43
CA ASP A 236 3.64 9.11 1.79
C ASP A 236 4.90 8.31 1.44
N THR A 237 4.93 7.00 1.74
CA THR A 237 6.10 6.15 1.51
C THR A 237 5.96 5.32 0.23
N MET A 238 7.05 4.71 -0.19
CA MET A 238 7.12 3.90 -1.40
C MET A 238 6.79 2.41 -1.17
N MET A 239 6.23 2.06 -0.02
CA MET A 239 5.86 0.69 0.33
C MET A 239 4.49 0.62 0.99
N ALA A 240 3.82 -0.52 0.86
CA ALA A 240 2.53 -0.75 1.50
C ALA A 240 2.70 -0.95 3.01
N HIS A 241 1.76 -0.43 3.80
CA HIS A 241 1.74 -0.57 5.25
C HIS A 241 0.45 -1.22 5.74
N PRO A 242 0.49 -2.41 6.36
CA PRO A 242 -0.64 -2.96 7.10
C PRO A 242 -0.77 -2.25 8.44
N ILE A 243 -1.77 -1.40 8.57
CA ILE A 243 -2.04 -0.60 9.78
C ILE A 243 -3.10 -1.28 10.63
N HIS A 244 -2.77 -1.51 11.89
CA HIS A 244 -3.56 -2.24 12.86
C HIS A 244 -3.98 -1.35 14.04
N LEU A 245 -5.25 -1.44 14.43
CA LEU A 245 -5.78 -0.83 15.64
C LEU A 245 -6.19 -1.92 16.63
N HIS A 246 -5.53 -1.96 17.77
CA HIS A 246 -5.88 -2.89 18.85
C HIS A 246 -7.27 -2.60 19.43
N GLY A 247 -7.91 -3.64 19.93
CA GLY A 247 -9.17 -3.57 20.65
C GLY A 247 -10.40 -3.18 19.83
N HIS A 248 -10.24 -2.84 18.54
CA HIS A 248 -11.31 -2.35 17.70
C HIS A 248 -11.41 -3.13 16.40
N PHE A 249 -12.66 -3.27 15.93
CA PHE A 249 -12.95 -3.49 14.53
C PHE A 249 -13.48 -2.19 13.95
N PHE A 250 -12.90 -1.77 12.85
CA PHE A 250 -13.31 -0.57 12.12
C PHE A 250 -13.99 -0.93 10.80
N GLU A 251 -14.84 -0.04 10.29
CA GLU A 251 -15.52 -0.18 9.02
C GLU A 251 -14.80 0.64 7.94
N LEU A 252 -14.37 -0.01 6.85
CA LEU A 252 -13.82 0.70 5.69
C LEU A 252 -14.93 1.48 4.98
N THR A 253 -14.68 2.74 4.62
CA THR A 253 -15.72 3.70 4.20
C THR A 253 -16.14 3.61 2.74
N PHE A 254 -16.17 2.42 2.16
CA PHE A 254 -16.66 2.16 0.81
C PHE A 254 -17.72 1.05 0.82
N GLY A 255 -18.50 0.99 -0.25
CA GLY A 255 -19.56 -0.02 -0.41
C GLY A 255 -20.93 0.46 0.03
N PRO A 256 -21.91 -0.45 0.14
CA PRO A 256 -23.28 -0.10 0.48
C PRO A 256 -23.40 0.41 1.93
N ALA A 257 -24.17 1.48 2.11
CA ALA A 257 -24.44 2.03 3.44
C ALA A 257 -24.99 0.95 4.39
N GLY A 258 -24.46 0.88 5.60
CA GLY A 258 -24.82 -0.09 6.61
C GLY A 258 -24.24 -1.50 6.42
N HIS A 259 -23.48 -1.75 5.36
CA HIS A 259 -22.79 -3.00 5.10
C HIS A 259 -21.31 -2.80 4.77
N LEU A 260 -20.67 -1.84 5.42
CA LEU A 260 -19.25 -1.56 5.28
C LEU A 260 -18.42 -2.73 5.82
N PRO A 261 -17.37 -3.17 5.10
CA PRO A 261 -16.57 -4.30 5.53
C PRO A 261 -15.78 -3.96 6.81
N ARG A 262 -15.83 -4.88 7.78
CA ARG A 262 -15.14 -4.73 9.07
C ARG A 262 -13.77 -5.36 9.01
N LYS A 263 -12.77 -4.61 9.44
CA LYS A 263 -11.37 -5.02 9.55
C LYS A 263 -10.79 -4.54 10.87
N HIS A 264 -9.68 -5.11 11.30
CA HIS A 264 -8.85 -4.62 12.40
C HIS A 264 -7.44 -4.24 11.92
N THR A 265 -7.13 -4.61 10.67
CA THR A 265 -5.91 -4.28 9.95
C THR A 265 -6.27 -3.93 8.51
N VAL A 266 -5.66 -2.91 7.97
CA VAL A 266 -5.85 -2.49 6.58
C VAL A 266 -4.52 -2.15 5.94
N ILE A 267 -4.31 -2.64 4.71
CA ILE A 267 -3.14 -2.28 3.90
C ILE A 267 -3.38 -0.92 3.27
N VAL A 268 -2.44 -0.01 3.46
CA VAL A 268 -2.42 1.28 2.76
C VAL A 268 -1.34 1.22 1.69
N LEU A 269 -1.75 1.14 0.42
CA LEU A 269 -0.84 1.08 -0.71
C LEU A 269 0.00 2.37 -0.82
N PRO A 270 1.22 2.32 -1.40
CA PRO A 270 2.05 3.51 -1.62
C PRO A 270 1.29 4.59 -2.39
N GLY A 271 1.48 5.87 -2.05
CA GLY A 271 0.76 6.99 -2.69
C GLY A 271 -0.76 6.93 -2.54
N GLY A 272 -1.26 5.99 -1.73
CA GLY A 272 -2.68 5.77 -1.53
C GLY A 272 -3.22 6.37 -0.24
N LYS A 273 -4.55 6.44 -0.16
CA LYS A 273 -5.29 6.74 1.06
C LYS A 273 -6.40 5.74 1.30
N VAL A 274 -6.66 5.46 2.57
CA VAL A 274 -7.74 4.60 3.03
C VAL A 274 -8.44 5.28 4.19
N SER A 275 -9.77 5.29 4.18
CA SER A 275 -10.56 5.81 5.29
C SER A 275 -11.35 4.70 5.96
N PHE A 276 -11.46 4.77 7.27
CA PHE A 276 -12.30 3.87 8.07
C PHE A 276 -12.96 4.60 9.23
N ASP A 277 -14.09 4.08 9.66
CA ASP A 277 -14.82 4.57 10.82
C ASP A 277 -14.75 3.56 11.95
N PHE A 278 -14.58 4.03 13.19
CA PHE A 278 -14.66 3.21 14.38
C PHE A 278 -15.35 3.97 15.52
N THR A 279 -15.90 3.22 16.46
CA THR A 279 -16.46 3.77 17.70
C THR A 279 -15.44 3.53 18.81
N ALA A 280 -15.00 4.60 19.46
CA ALA A 280 -13.92 4.53 20.44
C ALA A 280 -14.36 3.82 21.72
N GLU A 281 -13.61 2.79 22.12
CA GLU A 281 -13.77 2.06 23.36
C GLU A 281 -12.86 2.63 24.45
N THR A 282 -13.28 2.48 25.70
CA THR A 282 -12.47 2.89 26.86
C THR A 282 -11.18 2.06 26.96
N GLY A 283 -10.05 2.72 27.13
CA GLY A 283 -8.75 2.07 27.30
C GLY A 283 -7.63 2.81 26.57
N ASP A 284 -6.41 2.27 26.68
CA ASP A 284 -5.26 2.69 25.91
C ASP A 284 -4.95 1.60 24.88
N TRP A 285 -5.06 1.97 23.60
CA TRP A 285 -4.98 1.02 22.50
C TRP A 285 -3.79 1.32 21.61
N ALA A 286 -3.00 0.29 21.29
CA ALA A 286 -1.92 0.43 20.34
C ALA A 286 -2.47 0.63 18.92
N PHE A 287 -1.89 1.57 18.19
CA PHE A 287 -2.17 1.83 16.78
C PHE A 287 -0.83 1.89 16.03
N HIS A 288 -0.59 0.94 15.12
CA HIS A 288 0.74 0.77 14.53
C HIS A 288 0.71 0.06 13.17
N CYS A 289 1.79 0.22 12.41
CA CYS A 289 2.06 -0.66 11.28
C CYS A 289 2.44 -2.05 11.81
N HIS A 290 1.92 -3.12 11.19
CA HIS A 290 2.19 -4.50 11.63
C HIS A 290 3.36 -5.16 10.89
N MET A 291 4.15 -4.42 10.14
CA MET A 291 5.43 -4.91 9.63
C MET A 291 6.47 -4.89 10.74
N LEU A 292 7.22 -6.00 10.90
CA LEU A 292 8.07 -6.25 12.07
C LEU A 292 9.02 -5.10 12.42
N TYR A 293 9.68 -4.50 11.43
CA TYR A 293 10.65 -3.42 11.67
C TYR A 293 10.06 -2.00 11.67
N HIS A 294 8.73 -1.87 11.51
CA HIS A 294 8.01 -0.58 11.54
C HIS A 294 7.28 -0.35 12.85
N MET A 295 7.29 -1.34 13.74
CA MET A 295 6.62 -1.30 15.05
C MET A 295 7.37 -0.45 16.06
#